data_39dd35c2ab7c4e910359572a314f9573
#
_entry.id   39dd35c2ab7c4e910359572a314f9573
#
_cell.length_a   1.000
_cell.length_b   1.000
_cell.length_c   1.000
_cell.angle_alpha   90.00
_cell.angle_beta   90.00
_cell.angle_gamma   90.00
#
_symmetry.space_group_name_H-M   'P 1'
#
loop_
_entity.id
_entity.type
_entity.pdbx_description
1 polymer ?
#
loop_
_entity_poly.entity_id
_entity_poly.type
_entity_poly.pdbx_seq_one_letter_code
_entity_poly.pdbx_strand_id
1 'polypeptide(L)'
;IKKVVNYLTRKKIKFIQIREPGGSANSEKIRNLILDNKSTFNKETDLLLYLSARSENIEIIRKNVGKKIILIDRFSDSTIAYQHYGMGVNLKFIQNINNHLLRNIKIDFTFLNTVNLLNMKKRLRLRKKLNRYDKFNSKFYEKVQNGFIKILKKNPKKYIRINSNLDIDLNENIILNKIKDLI
;
A
#
# COMPACT_ATOMS: atom_id res chain seq x y z
N ILE A 1 -11.01 2.40 2.46
CA ILE A 1 -10.63 3.11 3.70
C ILE A 1 -11.76 3.99 4.23
N LYS A 2 -12.40 4.89 3.46
CA LYS A 2 -13.44 5.82 3.93
C LYS A 2 -14.53 5.16 4.79
N LYS A 3 -15.10 4.03 4.35
CA LYS A 3 -16.13 3.30 5.12
C LYS A 3 -15.60 2.76 6.45
N VAL A 4 -14.35 2.27 6.48
CA VAL A 4 -13.68 1.82 7.73
C VAL A 4 -13.50 3.00 8.68
N VAL A 5 -12.99 4.13 8.20
CA VAL A 5 -12.85 5.36 8.99
C VAL A 5 -14.19 5.79 9.58
N ASN A 6 -15.25 5.87 8.76
CA ASN A 6 -16.58 6.23 9.22
C ASN A 6 -17.13 5.26 10.29
N TYR A 7 -16.88 3.95 10.12
CA TYR A 7 -17.27 2.94 11.10
C TYR A 7 -16.54 3.14 12.43
N LEU A 8 -15.21 3.28 12.42
CA LEU A 8 -14.41 3.49 13.63
C LEU A 8 -14.79 4.78 14.36
N THR A 9 -14.99 5.88 13.61
CA THR A 9 -15.43 7.17 14.16
C THR A 9 -16.79 7.04 14.86
N ARG A 10 -17.76 6.41 14.19
CA ARG A 10 -19.10 6.19 14.76
C ARG A 10 -19.07 5.31 16.01
N LYS A 11 -18.16 4.36 16.07
CA LYS A 11 -17.94 3.49 17.23
C LYS A 11 -17.03 4.12 18.30
N LYS A 12 -16.55 5.35 18.09
CA LYS A 12 -15.62 6.07 18.99
C LYS A 12 -14.31 5.30 19.26
N ILE A 13 -13.89 4.44 18.30
CA ILE A 13 -12.64 3.68 18.38
C ILE A 13 -11.49 4.57 17.92
N LYS A 14 -10.43 4.66 18.72
CA LYS A 14 -9.26 5.49 18.39
C LYS A 14 -8.46 4.87 17.25
N PHE A 15 -8.18 5.65 16.20
CA PHE A 15 -7.38 5.22 15.06
C PHE A 15 -6.52 6.35 14.52
N ILE A 16 -5.52 5.98 13.72
CA ILE A 16 -4.82 6.89 12.80
C ILE A 16 -4.87 6.31 11.39
N GLN A 17 -4.79 7.20 10.40
CA GLN A 17 -4.71 6.80 9.00
C GLN A 17 -3.42 7.34 8.39
N ILE A 18 -2.68 6.46 7.72
CA ILE A 18 -1.45 6.78 6.99
C ILE A 18 -1.59 6.26 5.56
N ARG A 19 -0.99 6.92 4.61
CA ARG A 19 -0.79 6.39 3.24
C ARG A 19 0.68 6.41 2.89
N GLU A 20 1.13 5.45 2.08
CA GLU A 20 2.51 5.43 1.60
C GLU A 20 2.58 5.42 0.06
N PRO A 21 3.55 6.16 -0.52
CA PRO A 21 4.37 7.20 0.11
C PRO A 21 3.53 8.40 0.49
N GLY A 22 3.93 9.15 1.52
CA GLY A 22 3.19 10.27 2.09
C GLY A 22 2.78 10.00 3.54
N GLY A 23 1.96 10.86 4.13
CA GLY A 23 1.47 10.73 5.51
C GLY A 23 2.07 11.76 6.46
N SER A 24 3.37 11.75 6.72
CA SER A 24 4.06 12.82 7.43
C SER A 24 4.45 13.98 6.50
N ALA A 25 4.73 15.15 7.04
CA ALA A 25 5.12 16.32 6.23
C ALA A 25 6.34 16.05 5.34
N ASN A 26 7.37 15.39 5.86
CA ASN A 26 8.55 15.03 5.08
C ASN A 26 8.25 13.93 4.07
N SER A 27 7.47 12.93 4.46
CA SER A 27 7.05 11.87 3.53
C SER A 27 6.22 12.42 2.36
N GLU A 28 5.42 13.48 2.55
CA GLU A 28 4.70 14.14 1.45
C GLU A 28 5.66 14.88 0.50
N LYS A 29 6.74 15.50 0.99
CA LYS A 29 7.79 16.09 0.13
C LYS A 29 8.44 15.00 -0.74
N ILE A 30 8.82 13.89 -0.13
CA ILE A 30 9.41 12.75 -0.84
C ILE A 30 8.40 12.16 -1.84
N ARG A 31 7.12 12.04 -1.47
CA ARG A 31 6.05 11.61 -2.37
C ARG A 31 5.94 12.47 -3.61
N ASN A 32 5.99 13.79 -3.46
CA ASN A 32 5.92 14.71 -4.59
C ASN A 32 7.07 14.44 -5.57
N LEU A 33 8.28 14.24 -5.06
CA LEU A 33 9.45 13.88 -5.86
C LEU A 33 9.26 12.52 -6.58
N ILE A 34 8.79 11.49 -5.87
CA ILE A 34 8.53 10.15 -6.43
C ILE A 34 7.52 10.20 -7.57
N LEU A 35 6.45 10.99 -7.43
CA LEU A 35 5.31 11.00 -8.36
C LEU A 35 5.44 12.05 -9.47
N ASP A 36 6.46 12.90 -9.43
CA ASP A 36 6.68 13.91 -10.46
C ASP A 36 6.94 13.24 -11.82
N ASN A 37 6.20 13.68 -12.81
CA ASN A 37 6.30 13.20 -14.18
C ASN A 37 7.64 13.51 -14.87
N LYS A 38 8.42 14.46 -14.33
CA LYS A 38 9.75 14.84 -14.80
C LYS A 38 10.85 13.99 -14.19
N SER A 39 10.56 13.26 -13.10
CA SER A 39 11.54 12.40 -12.44
C SER A 39 11.88 11.17 -13.27
N THR A 40 13.16 10.94 -13.50
CA THR A 40 13.72 9.81 -14.26
C THR A 40 14.64 8.94 -13.41
N PHE A 41 14.21 8.61 -12.19
CA PHE A 41 15.02 7.82 -11.27
C PHE A 41 15.30 6.42 -11.79
N ASN A 42 16.52 5.93 -11.56
CA ASN A 42 16.81 4.51 -11.65
C ASN A 42 16.03 3.73 -10.58
N LYS A 43 15.95 2.42 -10.72
CA LYS A 43 15.13 1.56 -9.85
C LYS A 43 15.60 1.52 -8.39
N GLU A 44 16.90 1.67 -8.14
CA GLU A 44 17.47 1.70 -6.79
C GLU A 44 17.15 3.02 -6.09
N THR A 45 17.33 4.16 -6.77
CA THR A 45 16.93 5.48 -6.27
C THR A 45 15.43 5.52 -5.98
N ASP A 46 14.62 4.98 -6.89
CA ASP A 46 13.17 4.88 -6.70
C ASP A 46 12.82 4.11 -5.42
N LEU A 47 13.43 2.93 -5.21
CA LEU A 47 13.28 2.15 -3.98
C LEU A 47 13.68 2.95 -2.74
N LEU A 48 14.86 3.58 -2.75
CA LEU A 48 15.38 4.32 -1.60
C LEU A 48 14.47 5.49 -1.21
N LEU A 49 13.88 6.18 -2.18
CA LEU A 49 12.90 7.23 -1.92
C LEU A 49 11.63 6.69 -1.24
N TYR A 50 11.12 5.52 -1.67
CA TYR A 50 10.00 4.87 -0.97
C TYR A 50 10.34 4.48 0.46
N LEU A 51 11.53 3.96 0.68
CA LEU A 51 11.99 3.56 2.01
C LEU A 51 12.26 4.78 2.91
N SER A 52 12.77 5.88 2.36
CA SER A 52 12.93 7.15 3.07
C SER A 52 11.57 7.72 3.50
N ALA A 53 10.58 7.73 2.60
CA ALA A 53 9.21 8.15 2.94
C ALA A 53 8.60 7.27 4.04
N ARG A 54 8.86 5.95 4.02
CA ARG A 54 8.45 5.02 5.07
C ARG A 54 9.13 5.33 6.40
N SER A 55 10.43 5.56 6.39
CA SER A 55 11.21 5.90 7.59
C SER A 55 10.59 7.06 8.36
N GLU A 56 10.14 8.11 7.67
CA GLU A 56 9.44 9.26 8.26
C GLU A 56 8.11 8.88 8.94
N ASN A 57 7.41 7.87 8.43
CA ASN A 57 6.14 7.41 8.99
C ASN A 57 6.32 6.47 10.19
N ILE A 58 7.44 5.76 10.28
CA ILE A 58 7.69 4.76 11.32
C ILE A 58 7.61 5.34 12.73
N GLU A 59 8.07 6.57 12.93
CA GLU A 59 7.96 7.26 14.23
C GLU A 59 6.49 7.48 14.63
N ILE A 60 5.65 7.86 13.68
CA ILE A 60 4.20 8.02 13.93
C ILE A 60 3.57 6.68 14.28
N ILE A 61 3.93 5.62 13.54
CA ILE A 61 3.43 4.27 13.77
C ILE A 61 3.83 3.80 15.17
N ARG A 62 5.11 3.88 15.54
CA ARG A 62 5.63 3.45 16.84
C ARG A 62 4.95 4.13 18.02
N LYS A 63 4.69 5.43 17.93
CA LYS A 63 4.00 6.19 18.98
C LYS A 63 2.55 5.73 19.20
N ASN A 64 1.95 5.05 18.22
CA ASN A 64 0.53 4.67 18.23
C ASN A 64 0.28 3.15 18.29
N VAL A 65 1.29 2.31 18.06
CA VAL A 65 1.19 0.84 18.22
C VAL A 65 0.74 0.51 19.65
N GLY A 66 -0.22 -0.40 19.78
CA GLY A 66 -0.83 -0.81 21.04
C GLY A 66 -1.79 0.22 21.67
N LYS A 67 -1.93 1.41 21.08
CA LYS A 67 -2.80 2.48 21.62
C LYS A 67 -3.98 2.81 20.70
N LYS A 68 -3.81 2.62 19.41
CA LYS A 68 -4.79 2.96 18.38
C LYS A 68 -4.76 1.93 17.26
N ILE A 69 -5.87 1.82 16.52
CA ILE A 69 -5.88 1.12 15.24
C ILE A 69 -5.09 1.96 14.23
N ILE A 70 -4.18 1.32 13.50
CA ILE A 70 -3.37 1.97 12.48
C ILE A 70 -3.84 1.48 11.11
N LEU A 71 -4.51 2.35 10.35
CA LEU A 71 -4.94 2.08 8.98
C LEU A 71 -3.88 2.60 8.01
N ILE A 72 -3.29 1.72 7.21
CA ILE A 72 -2.24 2.11 6.27
C ILE A 72 -2.69 1.78 4.84
N ASP A 73 -2.75 2.81 3.98
CA ASP A 73 -2.95 2.63 2.54
C ASP A 73 -1.60 2.46 1.85
N ARG A 74 -1.32 1.24 1.40
CA ARG A 74 -0.04 0.74 0.89
C ARG A 74 1.04 0.74 1.99
N PHE A 75 1.79 -0.37 2.06
CA PHE A 75 2.89 -0.54 3.01
C PHE A 75 4.00 -1.41 2.40
N SER A 76 4.75 -2.15 3.22
CA SER A 76 5.91 -2.97 2.81
C SER A 76 5.67 -3.88 1.61
N ASP A 77 4.50 -4.49 1.52
CA ASP A 77 4.11 -5.35 0.40
C ASP A 77 4.08 -4.60 -0.94
N SER A 78 3.66 -3.32 -0.92
CA SER A 78 3.67 -2.49 -2.12
C SER A 78 5.09 -2.29 -2.64
N THR A 79 6.08 -2.08 -1.76
CA THR A 79 7.48 -1.96 -2.15
C THR A 79 7.98 -3.25 -2.78
N ILE A 80 7.67 -4.40 -2.19
CA ILE A 80 8.04 -5.71 -2.78
C ILE A 80 7.37 -5.90 -4.13
N ALA A 81 6.07 -5.61 -4.25
CA ALA A 81 5.32 -5.82 -5.49
C ALA A 81 5.81 -4.89 -6.62
N TYR A 82 6.02 -3.61 -6.34
CA TYR A 82 6.42 -2.62 -7.35
C TYR A 82 7.90 -2.69 -7.67
N GLN A 83 8.78 -2.59 -6.67
CA GLN A 83 10.21 -2.47 -6.89
C GLN A 83 10.87 -3.83 -7.19
N HIS A 84 10.46 -4.93 -6.52
CA HIS A 84 11.01 -6.24 -6.85
C HIS A 84 10.32 -6.86 -8.07
N TYR A 85 9.03 -7.18 -7.97
CA TYR A 85 8.34 -7.88 -9.07
C TYR A 85 8.15 -7.01 -10.32
N GLY A 86 7.87 -5.73 -10.14
CA GLY A 86 7.70 -4.78 -11.23
C GLY A 86 9.01 -4.35 -11.88
N MET A 87 9.98 -3.87 -11.08
CA MET A 87 11.21 -3.21 -11.56
C MET A 87 12.45 -4.13 -11.49
N GLY A 88 12.39 -5.29 -10.83
CA GLY A 88 13.52 -6.23 -10.75
C GLY A 88 14.59 -5.85 -9.73
N VAL A 89 14.26 -5.07 -8.69
CA VAL A 89 15.19 -4.80 -7.59
C VAL A 89 15.36 -6.06 -6.74
N ASN A 90 16.54 -6.26 -6.17
CA ASN A 90 16.87 -7.42 -5.35
C ASN A 90 15.95 -7.52 -4.13
N LEU A 91 15.26 -8.66 -3.98
CA LEU A 91 14.30 -8.90 -2.90
C LEU A 91 14.96 -8.86 -1.51
N LYS A 92 16.12 -9.49 -1.38
CA LYS A 92 16.85 -9.56 -0.09
C LYS A 92 17.25 -8.16 0.39
N PHE A 93 17.67 -7.29 -0.53
CA PHE A 93 17.98 -5.90 -0.21
C PHE A 93 16.74 -5.15 0.33
N ILE A 94 15.59 -5.27 -0.37
CA ILE A 94 14.33 -4.66 0.08
C ILE A 94 13.94 -5.20 1.46
N GLN A 95 14.02 -6.53 1.66
CA GLN A 95 13.64 -7.15 2.92
C GLN A 95 14.54 -6.72 4.07
N ASN A 96 15.85 -6.64 3.87
CA ASN A 96 16.79 -6.21 4.90
C ASN A 96 16.47 -4.81 5.42
N ILE A 97 16.24 -3.85 4.52
CA ILE A 97 15.90 -2.48 4.92
C ILE A 97 14.51 -2.41 5.56
N ASN A 98 13.51 -3.10 4.99
CA ASN A 98 12.19 -3.17 5.61
C ASN A 98 12.24 -3.76 7.02
N ASN A 99 12.97 -4.86 7.23
CA ASN A 99 13.13 -5.48 8.54
C ASN A 99 13.81 -4.52 9.53
N HIS A 100 14.81 -3.77 9.08
CA HIS A 100 15.44 -2.74 9.91
C HIS A 100 14.46 -1.63 10.29
N LEU A 101 13.71 -1.09 9.35
CA LEU A 101 12.76 -0.01 9.61
C LEU A 101 11.59 -0.46 10.47
N LEU A 102 11.01 -1.63 10.16
CA LEU A 102 9.82 -2.12 10.84
C LEU A 102 10.12 -2.71 12.22
N ARG A 103 11.29 -3.33 12.43
CA ARG A 103 11.69 -3.99 13.68
C ARG A 103 10.49 -4.71 14.34
N ASN A 104 10.04 -4.26 15.48
CA ASN A 104 8.96 -4.90 16.25
C ASN A 104 7.54 -4.53 15.78
N ILE A 105 7.38 -3.81 14.68
CA ILE A 105 6.06 -3.47 14.12
C ILE A 105 5.54 -4.69 13.37
N LYS A 106 4.43 -5.26 13.84
CA LYS A 106 3.73 -6.37 13.19
C LYS A 106 2.51 -5.86 12.43
N ILE A 107 2.30 -6.36 11.22
CA ILE A 107 1.08 -6.14 10.46
C ILE A 107 0.12 -7.25 10.84
N ASP A 108 -1.03 -6.89 11.40
CA ASP A 108 -2.03 -7.85 11.85
C ASP A 108 -2.78 -8.44 10.66
N PHE A 109 -3.22 -7.58 9.73
CA PHE A 109 -4.04 -8.00 8.60
C PHE A 109 -3.90 -7.09 7.36
N THR A 110 -4.07 -7.67 6.17
CA THR A 110 -3.99 -6.95 4.90
C THR A 110 -5.17 -7.26 3.98
N PHE A 111 -5.83 -6.22 3.48
CA PHE A 111 -6.81 -6.29 2.40
C PHE A 111 -6.12 -6.06 1.06
N LEU A 112 -6.00 -7.11 0.25
CA LEU A 112 -5.35 -7.03 -1.06
C LEU A 112 -6.39 -6.82 -2.16
N ASN A 113 -6.45 -5.60 -2.68
CA ASN A 113 -7.31 -5.27 -3.81
C ASN A 113 -6.70 -5.76 -5.12
N THR A 114 -7.45 -6.56 -5.89
CA THR A 114 -7.08 -7.00 -7.23
C THR A 114 -8.09 -6.50 -8.26
N VAL A 115 -7.61 -6.20 -9.46
CA VAL A 115 -8.44 -5.70 -10.58
C VAL A 115 -7.94 -6.32 -11.88
N ASN A 116 -8.83 -6.64 -12.80
CA ASN A 116 -8.42 -7.07 -14.14
C ASN A 116 -7.85 -5.90 -14.96
N LEU A 117 -7.09 -6.23 -15.99
CA LEU A 117 -6.38 -5.26 -16.82
C LEU A 117 -7.35 -4.28 -17.53
N LEU A 118 -8.51 -4.76 -17.97
CA LEU A 118 -9.53 -3.95 -18.64
C LEU A 118 -10.06 -2.86 -17.70
N ASN A 119 -10.49 -3.23 -16.51
CA ASN A 119 -11.02 -2.29 -15.52
C ASN A 119 -9.94 -1.36 -14.97
N MET A 120 -8.70 -1.84 -14.84
CA MET A 120 -7.56 -0.99 -14.49
C MET A 120 -7.37 0.12 -15.54
N LYS A 121 -7.32 -0.24 -16.84
CA LYS A 121 -7.19 0.73 -17.94
C LYS A 121 -8.35 1.73 -17.98
N LYS A 122 -9.60 1.25 -17.78
CA LYS A 122 -10.77 2.15 -17.69
C LYS A 122 -10.59 3.17 -16.57
N ARG A 123 -10.18 2.73 -15.39
CA ARG A 123 -9.97 3.62 -14.23
C ARG A 123 -8.82 4.62 -14.44
N LEU A 124 -7.74 4.21 -15.11
CA LEU A 124 -6.64 5.12 -15.47
C LEU A 124 -7.10 6.23 -16.43
N ARG A 125 -7.92 5.90 -17.43
CA ARG A 125 -8.48 6.89 -18.38
C ARG A 125 -9.37 7.94 -17.71
N LEU A 126 -10.02 7.59 -16.60
CA LEU A 126 -10.88 8.52 -15.85
C LEU A 126 -10.11 9.46 -14.92
N ARG A 127 -8.80 9.26 -14.75
CA ARG A 127 -7.98 10.15 -13.91
C ARG A 127 -7.74 11.47 -14.58
N LYS A 128 -8.07 12.58 -13.91
CA LYS A 128 -7.79 13.95 -14.38
C LYS A 128 -6.30 14.26 -14.49
N LYS A 129 -5.47 13.70 -13.61
CA LYS A 129 -4.01 13.92 -13.59
C LYS A 129 -3.30 12.58 -13.37
N LEU A 130 -2.44 12.24 -14.33
CA LEU A 130 -1.59 11.06 -14.26
C LEU A 130 -0.26 11.42 -13.61
N ASN A 131 0.29 10.50 -12.84
CA ASN A 131 1.64 10.58 -12.29
C ASN A 131 2.59 9.65 -13.06
N ARG A 132 3.89 9.69 -12.73
CA ARG A 132 4.93 8.88 -13.37
C ARG A 132 4.60 7.39 -13.42
N TYR A 133 4.03 6.82 -12.35
CA TYR A 133 3.66 5.41 -12.30
C TYR A 133 2.50 5.05 -13.23
N ASP A 134 1.57 5.95 -13.43
CA ASP A 134 0.41 5.71 -14.31
C ASP A 134 0.82 5.56 -15.80
N LYS A 135 2.08 5.90 -16.14
CA LYS A 135 2.65 5.77 -17.49
C LYS A 135 3.29 4.40 -17.78
N PHE A 136 3.44 3.53 -16.78
CA PHE A 136 3.98 2.20 -17.02
C PHE A 136 3.05 1.34 -17.89
N ASN A 137 3.64 0.43 -18.66
CA ASN A 137 2.88 -0.44 -19.56
C ASN A 137 2.11 -1.55 -18.79
N SER A 138 1.22 -2.22 -19.52
CA SER A 138 0.38 -3.28 -18.94
C SER A 138 1.17 -4.43 -18.34
N LYS A 139 2.31 -4.82 -18.97
CA LYS A 139 3.19 -5.90 -18.48
C LYS A 139 3.76 -5.59 -17.09
N PHE A 140 4.08 -4.33 -16.83
CA PHE A 140 4.52 -3.89 -15.51
C PHE A 140 3.44 -4.13 -14.45
N TYR A 141 2.20 -3.70 -14.71
CA TYR A 141 1.09 -3.87 -13.78
C TYR A 141 0.72 -5.35 -13.56
N GLU A 142 0.83 -6.18 -14.58
CA GLU A 142 0.64 -7.63 -14.45
C GLU A 142 1.69 -8.23 -13.51
N LYS A 143 2.99 -7.86 -13.68
CA LYS A 143 4.07 -8.29 -12.79
C LYS A 143 3.80 -7.85 -11.34
N VAL A 144 3.38 -6.59 -11.13
CA VAL A 144 3.06 -6.05 -9.82
C VAL A 144 1.91 -6.82 -9.18
N GLN A 145 0.81 -7.04 -9.91
CA GLN A 145 -0.35 -7.76 -9.38
C GLN A 145 -0.02 -9.23 -9.06
N ASN A 146 0.74 -9.90 -9.94
CA ASN A 146 1.25 -11.25 -9.69
C ASN A 146 2.17 -11.28 -8.47
N GLY A 147 2.98 -10.23 -8.27
CA GLY A 147 3.80 -10.06 -7.08
C GLY A 147 2.96 -10.02 -5.81
N PHE A 148 1.92 -9.21 -5.76
CA PHE A 148 0.98 -9.18 -4.65
C PHE A 148 0.33 -10.54 -4.37
N ILE A 149 -0.09 -11.26 -5.42
CA ILE A 149 -0.67 -12.60 -5.28
C ILE A 149 0.34 -13.59 -4.70
N LYS A 150 1.62 -13.52 -5.12
CA LYS A 150 2.69 -14.35 -4.55
C LYS A 150 2.94 -14.03 -3.07
N ILE A 151 2.90 -12.75 -2.67
CA ILE A 151 3.04 -12.33 -1.27
C ILE A 151 1.88 -12.90 -0.44
N LEU A 152 0.64 -12.76 -0.89
CA LEU A 152 -0.55 -13.31 -0.23
C LEU A 152 -0.43 -14.82 -0.04
N LYS A 153 -0.01 -15.57 -1.08
CA LYS A 153 0.11 -17.03 -1.03
C LYS A 153 1.12 -17.52 0.02
N LYS A 154 2.14 -16.72 0.37
CA LYS A 154 3.12 -17.06 1.41
C LYS A 154 2.53 -17.03 2.82
N ASN A 155 1.49 -16.23 3.06
CA ASN A 155 0.87 -16.11 4.38
C ASN A 155 -0.64 -15.84 4.29
N PRO A 156 -1.43 -16.80 3.73
CA PRO A 156 -2.82 -16.57 3.37
C PRO A 156 -3.72 -16.21 4.55
N LYS A 157 -3.37 -16.62 5.77
CA LYS A 157 -4.14 -16.31 6.99
C LYS A 157 -4.16 -14.80 7.34
N LYS A 158 -3.16 -14.03 6.85
CA LYS A 158 -3.03 -12.60 7.10
C LYS A 158 -3.64 -11.71 6.00
N TYR A 159 -4.25 -12.31 4.99
CA TYR A 159 -4.77 -11.57 3.83
C TYR A 159 -6.20 -11.97 3.50
N ILE A 160 -6.98 -10.99 3.07
CA ILE A 160 -8.18 -11.23 2.25
C ILE A 160 -7.97 -10.57 0.89
N ARG A 161 -8.20 -11.34 -0.17
CA ARG A 161 -8.23 -10.82 -1.53
C ARG A 161 -9.58 -10.20 -1.81
N ILE A 162 -9.59 -8.91 -2.13
CA ILE A 162 -10.76 -8.15 -2.53
C ILE A 162 -10.79 -8.04 -4.06
N ASN A 163 -11.85 -8.55 -4.68
CA ASN A 163 -12.02 -8.45 -6.12
C ASN A 163 -12.63 -7.10 -6.49
N SER A 164 -11.81 -6.12 -6.83
CA SER A 164 -12.25 -4.77 -7.20
C SER A 164 -12.97 -4.69 -8.55
N ASN A 165 -13.22 -5.81 -9.24
CA ASN A 165 -14.12 -5.84 -10.41
C ASN A 165 -15.59 -5.98 -10.00
N LEU A 166 -15.86 -6.43 -8.78
CA LEU A 166 -17.20 -6.55 -8.21
C LEU A 166 -17.68 -5.19 -7.70
N ASP A 167 -18.94 -5.15 -7.33
CA ASP A 167 -19.58 -3.98 -6.76
C ASP A 167 -18.85 -3.44 -5.53
N ILE A 168 -18.91 -2.11 -5.37
CA ILE A 168 -18.21 -1.42 -4.28
C ILE A 168 -18.83 -1.78 -2.94
N ASP A 169 -20.17 -1.83 -2.84
CA ASP A 169 -20.86 -2.08 -1.57
C ASP A 169 -20.61 -3.51 -1.09
N LEU A 170 -20.57 -4.48 -2.01
CA LEU A 170 -20.19 -5.86 -1.69
C LEU A 170 -18.78 -5.92 -1.08
N ASN A 171 -17.81 -5.28 -1.73
CA ASN A 171 -16.44 -5.25 -1.25
C ASN A 171 -16.30 -4.50 0.09
N GLU A 172 -17.04 -3.41 0.28
CA GLU A 172 -17.08 -2.66 1.53
C GLU A 172 -17.63 -3.50 2.68
N ASN A 173 -18.69 -4.28 2.44
CA ASN A 173 -19.26 -5.18 3.44
C ASN A 173 -18.28 -6.29 3.85
N ILE A 174 -17.57 -6.90 2.90
CA ILE A 174 -16.52 -7.90 3.19
C ILE A 174 -15.45 -7.29 4.09
N ILE A 175 -14.97 -6.08 3.75
CA ILE A 175 -13.94 -5.39 4.52
C ILE A 175 -14.45 -5.03 5.91
N LEU A 176 -15.65 -4.45 6.03
CA LEU A 176 -16.21 -4.04 7.32
C LEU A 176 -16.48 -5.22 8.25
N ASN A 177 -17.00 -6.34 7.73
CA ASN A 177 -17.22 -7.53 8.54
C ASN A 177 -15.88 -8.05 9.09
N LYS A 178 -14.86 -8.15 8.23
CA LYS A 178 -13.53 -8.57 8.71
C LYS A 178 -12.92 -7.60 9.74
N ILE A 179 -13.12 -6.29 9.59
CA ILE A 179 -12.66 -5.30 10.58
C ILE A 179 -13.37 -5.52 11.93
N LYS A 180 -14.68 -5.81 11.93
CA LYS A 180 -15.43 -6.12 13.16
C LYS A 180 -14.88 -7.36 13.89
N ASP A 181 -14.41 -8.37 13.14
CA ASP A 181 -13.81 -9.59 13.71
C ASP A 181 -12.41 -9.35 14.29
N LEU A 182 -11.73 -8.27 13.88
CA LEU A 182 -10.35 -7.96 14.28
C LEU A 182 -10.25 -7.03 15.49
N ILE A 183 -11.36 -6.37 15.88
CA ILE A 183 -11.43 -5.36 16.94
C ILE A 183 -12.47 -5.75 18.01
#